data_a62b52083808182789042617516c0d18
#
_entry.id   a62b52083808182789042617516c0d18
#
_cell.length_a   1.000
_cell.length_b   1.000
_cell.length_c   1.000
_cell.angle_alpha   90.00
_cell.angle_beta   90.00
_cell.angle_gamma   90.00
#
_symmetry.space_group_name_H-M   'P 1'
#
loop_
_entity.id
_entity.type
_entity.pdbx_description
1 polymer ?
#
loop_
_entity_poly.entity_id
_entity_poly.type
_entity_poly.pdbx_seq_one_letter_code
_entity_poly.pdbx_strand_id
1 'polypeptide(L)'
;MRGSTTIRARIMPATSRFPTAPFAFACLLGLLALFGLWYGIGQPVTLADAATPTHKLQCASYTPFDKDQSPFDQPMQLRPERMEADLALLAERFECLRTYSVTDLEELPNMARKHGLKLIVGAWVSRNPADTAVEIAGLVKIANAHPDVVQAVIVGNEALLRKEVTPQQLVVLIEQVKAQIKQPVTYADVWEFWLKHPEVAPAVDFITIHLLPYWEDNPAGIENALHEVAEVRQTFGNAYAPKDILIGETGWPSEGRQRETAVPSLVNQAKFIRGFVAMAEQNGWRYNLIEAFDQPWKRVSEGAVGGYWGLYDADRQDKSILAGPVSNLPHWPTWLMISLALAAAALLWAGRPHSPRAALLLPLLAAVGAACIGLFAELTLVTSRYVGEWLWAGALIVLNLVVLSHGALLLSSRNGWRARTFNWLHSRGALWLTLSGFAGAVMMLALVVDARYRSFPSAALLLPALVYLCRPVGGYRREVALLALLIGACIAPQLYQETLSNWQAIGWAMTCVLLVAALWRSLRVKAQAA
;
A
#
# COMPACT_ATOMS: atom_id res chain seq x y z
N MET A 1 -82.86 -36.98 -14.56
CA MET A 1 -81.87 -36.36 -13.64
C MET A 1 -80.75 -35.83 -14.52
N ARG A 2 -80.65 -34.53 -14.71
CA ARG A 2 -79.65 -33.86 -15.60
C ARG A 2 -78.53 -33.36 -14.69
N GLY A 3 -77.31 -33.92 -14.83
CA GLY A 3 -76.12 -33.47 -14.13
C GLY A 3 -75.55 -32.25 -14.82
N SER A 4 -75.48 -31.14 -14.08
CA SER A 4 -74.87 -29.89 -14.51
C SER A 4 -73.34 -29.97 -14.20
N THR A 5 -72.52 -29.99 -15.22
CA THR A 5 -71.07 -29.94 -15.17
C THR A 5 -70.62 -28.48 -15.16
N THR A 6 -70.28 -27.95 -13.98
CA THR A 6 -69.73 -26.59 -13.80
C THR A 6 -68.26 -26.59 -14.24
N ILE A 7 -67.94 -25.98 -15.38
CA ILE A 7 -66.59 -25.70 -15.83
C ILE A 7 -66.02 -24.55 -14.98
N ARG A 8 -65.13 -24.87 -14.01
CA ARG A 8 -64.31 -23.86 -13.31
C ARG A 8 -63.26 -23.32 -14.30
N ALA A 9 -63.50 -22.10 -14.75
CA ALA A 9 -62.49 -21.34 -15.47
C ALA A 9 -61.25 -21.19 -14.59
N ARG A 10 -60.13 -21.76 -15.01
CA ARG A 10 -58.81 -21.54 -14.39
C ARG A 10 -58.41 -20.10 -14.72
N ILE A 11 -58.54 -19.20 -13.76
CA ILE A 11 -57.98 -17.85 -13.84
C ILE A 11 -56.48 -18.02 -13.97
N MET A 12 -55.91 -17.73 -15.16
CA MET A 12 -54.48 -17.62 -15.35
C MET A 12 -53.98 -16.50 -14.44
N PRO A 13 -52.85 -16.73 -13.68
CA PRO A 13 -52.28 -15.66 -12.87
C PRO A 13 -51.87 -14.52 -13.78
N ALA A 14 -52.33 -13.29 -13.45
CA ALA A 14 -51.95 -12.08 -14.14
C ALA A 14 -50.41 -12.05 -14.28
N THR A 15 -49.92 -11.91 -15.50
CA THR A 15 -48.52 -11.69 -15.79
C THR A 15 -48.08 -10.44 -15.02
N SER A 16 -47.39 -10.60 -13.89
CA SER A 16 -46.91 -9.47 -13.11
C SER A 16 -46.00 -8.62 -13.99
N ARG A 17 -46.43 -7.38 -14.26
CA ARG A 17 -45.64 -6.42 -15.04
C ARG A 17 -44.26 -6.26 -14.35
N PHE A 18 -43.23 -6.24 -15.17
CA PHE A 18 -41.86 -5.98 -14.66
C PHE A 18 -41.85 -4.64 -13.91
N PRO A 19 -41.35 -4.57 -12.67
CA PRO A 19 -41.36 -3.34 -11.86
C PRO A 19 -40.26 -2.39 -12.34
N THR A 20 -40.52 -1.72 -13.48
CA THR A 20 -39.54 -0.88 -14.20
C THR A 20 -39.06 0.32 -13.40
N ALA A 21 -39.96 1.05 -12.74
CA ALA A 21 -39.62 2.26 -12.00
C ALA A 21 -38.67 2.02 -10.81
N PRO A 22 -38.95 1.09 -9.87
CA PRO A 22 -38.02 0.81 -8.78
C PRO A 22 -36.69 0.21 -9.26
N PHE A 23 -36.69 -0.58 -10.34
CA PHE A 23 -35.48 -1.11 -10.92
C PHE A 23 -34.60 -0.01 -11.53
N ALA A 24 -35.18 0.86 -12.35
CA ALA A 24 -34.48 1.99 -12.97
C ALA A 24 -33.94 2.97 -11.92
N PHE A 25 -34.71 3.26 -10.87
CA PHE A 25 -34.26 4.08 -9.74
C PHE A 25 -33.05 3.47 -9.03
N ALA A 26 -33.07 2.18 -8.72
CA ALA A 26 -31.96 1.49 -8.07
C ALA A 26 -30.73 1.38 -8.99
N CYS A 27 -30.91 1.22 -10.31
CA CYS A 27 -29.81 1.29 -11.28
C CYS A 27 -29.14 2.67 -11.26
N LEU A 28 -29.95 3.75 -11.24
CA LEU A 28 -29.42 5.11 -11.16
C LEU A 28 -28.65 5.34 -9.85
N LEU A 29 -29.19 4.91 -8.71
CA LEU A 29 -28.50 5.00 -7.42
C LEU A 29 -27.18 4.22 -7.42
N GLY A 30 -27.18 3.00 -7.96
CA GLY A 30 -25.96 2.18 -8.08
C GLY A 30 -24.91 2.83 -8.96
N LEU A 31 -25.32 3.40 -10.09
CA LEU A 31 -24.43 4.14 -11.00
C LEU A 31 -23.85 5.38 -10.33
N LEU A 32 -24.67 6.18 -9.65
CA LEU A 32 -24.22 7.37 -8.92
C LEU A 32 -23.27 6.99 -7.76
N ALA A 33 -23.53 5.87 -7.07
CA ALA A 33 -22.66 5.38 -6.01
C ALA A 33 -21.30 4.93 -6.54
N LEU A 34 -21.25 4.18 -7.65
CA LEU A 34 -20.00 3.77 -8.29
C LEU A 34 -19.22 4.97 -8.83
N PHE A 35 -19.91 5.90 -9.50
CA PHE A 35 -19.29 7.13 -9.95
C PHE A 35 -18.74 7.95 -8.78
N GLY A 36 -19.55 8.19 -7.75
CA GLY A 36 -19.15 8.95 -6.57
C GLY A 36 -17.96 8.32 -5.83
N LEU A 37 -17.92 6.97 -5.74
CA LEU A 37 -16.80 6.25 -5.14
C LEU A 37 -15.49 6.51 -5.90
N TRP A 38 -15.45 6.16 -7.19
CA TRP A 38 -14.21 6.22 -7.98
C TRP A 38 -13.78 7.66 -8.27
N TYR A 39 -14.75 8.53 -8.58
CA TYR A 39 -14.51 9.95 -8.76
C TYR A 39 -13.96 10.59 -7.47
N GLY A 40 -14.55 10.29 -6.31
CA GLY A 40 -14.12 10.82 -5.02
C GLY A 40 -12.69 10.43 -4.65
N ILE A 41 -12.31 9.15 -4.89
CA ILE A 41 -10.93 8.69 -4.64
C ILE A 41 -9.95 9.33 -5.64
N GLY A 42 -10.38 9.49 -6.91
CA GLY A 42 -9.54 9.97 -8.00
C GLY A 42 -9.49 11.48 -8.20
N GLN A 43 -10.10 12.30 -7.31
CA GLN A 43 -10.07 13.75 -7.41
C GLN A 43 -8.64 14.29 -7.31
N PRO A 44 -8.17 15.08 -8.30
CA PRO A 44 -6.89 15.76 -8.19
C PRO A 44 -6.93 16.88 -7.15
N VAL A 45 -5.86 16.99 -6.40
CA VAL A 45 -5.61 18.08 -5.42
C VAL A 45 -4.53 18.99 -5.98
N THR A 46 -4.77 20.29 -6.01
CA THR A 46 -3.77 21.30 -6.40
C THR A 46 -3.00 21.74 -5.15
N LEU A 47 -1.68 21.60 -5.22
CA LEU A 47 -0.73 22.01 -4.17
C LEU A 47 0.29 22.96 -4.80
N ALA A 48 0.96 23.78 -3.99
CA ALA A 48 2.11 24.56 -4.45
C ALA A 48 3.22 23.60 -4.93
N ASP A 49 3.90 23.94 -6.01
CA ASP A 49 4.97 23.12 -6.55
C ASP A 49 6.23 23.19 -5.68
N ALA A 50 6.94 22.07 -5.50
CA ALA A 50 8.21 22.01 -4.79
C ALA A 50 9.38 22.44 -5.67
N ALA A 51 9.32 22.11 -6.96
CA ALA A 51 10.37 22.40 -7.92
C ALA A 51 9.84 23.22 -9.09
N THR A 52 10.59 24.21 -9.49
CA THR A 52 10.34 24.98 -10.73
C THR A 52 11.40 24.60 -11.76
N PRO A 53 11.19 24.89 -13.05
CA PRO A 53 12.20 24.63 -14.09
C PRO A 53 13.55 25.34 -13.84
N THR A 54 13.56 26.38 -13.02
CA THR A 54 14.73 27.22 -12.71
C THR A 54 15.39 26.90 -11.37
N HIS A 55 14.79 26.03 -10.54
CA HIS A 55 15.29 25.69 -9.20
C HIS A 55 15.31 24.18 -9.03
N LYS A 56 16.51 23.60 -8.91
CA LYS A 56 16.69 22.19 -8.62
C LYS A 56 16.66 21.93 -7.12
N LEU A 57 16.14 20.77 -6.75
CA LEU A 57 16.16 20.25 -5.38
C LEU A 57 17.56 19.76 -5.03
N GLN A 58 17.88 19.66 -3.72
CA GLN A 58 19.20 19.24 -3.28
C GLN A 58 19.48 17.80 -3.71
N CYS A 59 19.22 16.80 -2.88
CA CYS A 59 19.59 15.42 -3.17
C CYS A 59 18.39 14.47 -3.13
N ALA A 60 18.48 13.37 -3.89
CA ALA A 60 17.59 12.22 -3.75
C ALA A 60 18.37 10.92 -3.59
N SER A 61 17.85 9.99 -2.82
CA SER A 61 18.38 8.62 -2.72
C SER A 61 18.18 7.89 -4.04
N TYR A 62 19.24 7.33 -4.58
CA TYR A 62 19.24 6.59 -5.82
C TYR A 62 19.71 5.16 -5.63
N THR A 63 18.92 4.21 -6.08
CA THR A 63 19.24 2.80 -6.22
C THR A 63 18.97 2.36 -7.65
N PRO A 64 19.92 1.70 -8.34
CA PRO A 64 19.88 1.48 -9.79
C PRO A 64 19.07 0.24 -10.20
N PHE A 65 18.17 -0.25 -9.34
CA PHE A 65 17.43 -1.47 -9.59
C PHE A 65 16.18 -1.22 -10.44
N ASP A 66 15.92 -2.13 -11.37
CA ASP A 66 14.63 -2.21 -12.06
C ASP A 66 13.59 -2.88 -11.15
N LYS A 67 12.31 -2.81 -11.56
CA LYS A 67 11.18 -3.31 -10.77
C LYS A 67 11.22 -4.79 -10.41
N ASP A 68 11.96 -5.58 -11.19
CA ASP A 68 12.15 -7.03 -11.06
C ASP A 68 13.53 -7.41 -10.49
N GLN A 69 14.34 -6.42 -10.11
CA GLN A 69 15.65 -6.59 -9.51
C GLN A 69 15.67 -6.29 -8.01
N SER A 70 16.67 -6.86 -7.34
CA SER A 70 16.90 -6.70 -5.91
C SER A 70 18.41 -6.67 -5.60
N PRO A 71 18.87 -5.94 -4.58
CA PRO A 71 20.26 -6.01 -4.13
C PRO A 71 20.66 -7.40 -3.61
N PHE A 72 19.69 -8.29 -3.40
CA PHE A 72 19.93 -9.68 -2.96
C PHE A 72 20.07 -10.67 -4.10
N ASP A 73 19.88 -10.25 -5.36
CA ASP A 73 20.05 -11.10 -6.54
C ASP A 73 21.54 -11.41 -6.77
N GLN A 74 21.86 -12.66 -7.07
CA GLN A 74 23.24 -13.10 -7.32
C GLN A 74 23.31 -13.92 -8.62
N PRO A 75 24.16 -13.51 -9.60
CA PRO A 75 24.93 -12.26 -9.62
C PRO A 75 24.04 -11.05 -9.87
N MET A 76 24.36 -9.91 -9.26
CA MET A 76 23.70 -8.66 -9.55
C MET A 76 24.06 -8.21 -10.99
N GLN A 77 23.06 -7.83 -11.77
CA GLN A 77 23.24 -7.38 -13.14
C GLN A 77 22.63 -5.98 -13.32
N LEU A 78 23.41 -4.95 -13.01
CA LEU A 78 23.00 -3.58 -13.29
C LEU A 78 23.10 -3.30 -14.78
N ARG A 79 22.20 -2.47 -15.31
CA ARG A 79 22.15 -2.08 -16.71
C ARG A 79 22.69 -0.64 -16.88
N PRO A 80 23.90 -0.44 -17.45
CA PRO A 80 24.50 0.89 -17.58
C PRO A 80 23.61 1.87 -18.36
N GLU A 81 22.92 1.40 -19.40
CA GLU A 81 22.03 2.25 -20.21
C GLU A 81 20.83 2.73 -19.38
N ARG A 82 20.35 1.91 -18.45
CA ARG A 82 19.27 2.27 -17.53
C ARG A 82 19.75 3.31 -16.52
N MET A 83 20.91 3.09 -15.94
CA MET A 83 21.53 4.04 -15.01
C MET A 83 21.75 5.41 -15.69
N GLU A 84 22.26 5.42 -16.92
CA GLU A 84 22.44 6.65 -17.68
C GLU A 84 21.12 7.40 -17.93
N ALA A 85 20.05 6.67 -18.28
CA ALA A 85 18.72 7.24 -18.47
C ALA A 85 18.13 7.76 -17.15
N ASP A 86 18.32 7.03 -16.04
CA ASP A 86 17.88 7.44 -14.71
C ASP A 86 18.59 8.74 -14.28
N LEU A 87 19.91 8.85 -14.50
CA LEU A 87 20.67 10.05 -14.16
C LEU A 87 20.28 11.26 -15.02
N ALA A 88 20.02 11.05 -16.31
CA ALA A 88 19.51 12.10 -17.18
C ALA A 88 18.18 12.65 -16.68
N LEU A 89 17.24 11.78 -16.32
CA LEU A 89 15.93 12.15 -15.76
C LEU A 89 16.07 12.90 -14.42
N LEU A 90 16.89 12.38 -13.51
CA LEU A 90 17.05 12.97 -12.18
C LEU A 90 17.79 14.31 -12.22
N ALA A 91 18.72 14.49 -13.16
CA ALA A 91 19.44 15.75 -13.36
C ALA A 91 18.53 16.92 -13.75
N GLU A 92 17.33 16.67 -14.27
CA GLU A 92 16.36 17.73 -14.53
C GLU A 92 15.81 18.36 -13.25
N ARG A 93 15.80 17.61 -12.14
CA ARG A 93 15.14 18.01 -10.89
C ARG A 93 16.07 18.15 -9.69
N PHE A 94 17.24 17.49 -9.70
CA PHE A 94 18.14 17.40 -8.54
C PHE A 94 19.54 17.89 -8.86
N GLU A 95 20.23 18.39 -7.82
CA GLU A 95 21.65 18.77 -7.89
C GLU A 95 22.55 17.59 -7.55
N CYS A 96 22.10 16.67 -6.70
CA CYS A 96 22.89 15.51 -6.30
C CYS A 96 22.07 14.24 -6.08
N LEU A 97 22.78 13.10 -6.05
CA LEU A 97 22.22 11.80 -5.68
C LEU A 97 22.99 11.21 -4.50
N ARG A 98 22.29 10.46 -3.67
CA ARG A 98 22.87 9.68 -2.57
C ARG A 98 22.76 8.19 -2.87
N THR A 99 23.85 7.44 -2.70
CA THR A 99 23.83 5.97 -2.75
C THR A 99 24.01 5.35 -1.38
N TYR A 100 23.73 4.04 -1.25
CA TYR A 100 23.82 3.28 0.00
C TYR A 100 24.99 2.29 0.02
N SER A 101 25.49 1.93 -1.16
CA SER A 101 26.56 0.98 -1.40
C SER A 101 27.40 1.48 -2.57
N VAL A 102 28.58 0.93 -2.74
CA VAL A 102 29.49 1.17 -3.87
C VAL A 102 29.59 -0.05 -4.79
N THR A 103 29.02 -1.18 -4.40
CA THR A 103 29.09 -2.42 -5.17
C THR A 103 28.48 -2.23 -6.55
N ASP A 104 29.23 -2.59 -7.60
CA ASP A 104 28.87 -2.48 -9.02
C ASP A 104 28.53 -1.03 -9.49
N LEU A 105 29.02 0.00 -8.77
CA LEU A 105 28.74 1.41 -9.06
C LEU A 105 30.00 2.21 -9.49
N GLU A 106 31.07 1.55 -9.94
CA GLU A 106 32.34 2.21 -10.31
C GLU A 106 32.18 3.25 -11.41
N GLU A 107 31.24 3.04 -12.37
CA GLU A 107 30.98 3.97 -13.46
C GLU A 107 29.98 5.09 -13.10
N LEU A 108 29.29 4.99 -11.99
CA LEU A 108 28.30 5.99 -11.58
C LEU A 108 28.85 7.42 -11.49
N PRO A 109 30.08 7.67 -10.95
CA PRO A 109 30.64 9.02 -10.92
C PRO A 109 30.89 9.62 -12.31
N ASN A 110 31.27 8.80 -13.28
CA ASN A 110 31.46 9.27 -14.66
C ASN A 110 30.13 9.67 -15.30
N MET A 111 29.10 8.87 -15.09
CA MET A 111 27.74 9.18 -15.56
C MET A 111 27.20 10.45 -14.86
N ALA A 112 27.36 10.57 -13.54
CA ALA A 112 26.94 11.74 -12.78
C ALA A 112 27.61 13.03 -13.28
N ARG A 113 28.94 12.98 -13.55
CA ARG A 113 29.69 14.11 -14.13
C ARG A 113 29.11 14.56 -15.45
N LYS A 114 28.78 13.63 -16.34
CA LYS A 114 28.20 13.89 -17.66
C LYS A 114 26.87 14.67 -17.55
N HIS A 115 26.07 14.38 -16.52
CA HIS A 115 24.78 15.04 -16.30
C HIS A 115 24.85 16.22 -15.30
N GLY A 116 26.05 16.59 -14.84
CA GLY A 116 26.25 17.71 -13.91
C GLY A 116 25.75 17.43 -12.49
N LEU A 117 25.57 16.16 -12.13
CA LEU A 117 25.15 15.74 -10.79
C LEU A 117 26.35 15.58 -9.86
N LYS A 118 26.16 15.92 -8.57
CA LYS A 118 27.08 15.56 -7.48
C LYS A 118 26.61 14.26 -6.82
N LEU A 119 27.50 13.65 -6.06
CA LEU A 119 27.22 12.41 -5.36
C LEU A 119 27.54 12.53 -3.85
N ILE A 120 26.67 11.95 -3.04
CA ILE A 120 26.95 11.52 -1.67
C ILE A 120 27.02 9.99 -1.71
N VAL A 121 28.20 9.41 -1.59
CA VAL A 121 28.42 7.98 -1.81
C VAL A 121 28.43 7.26 -0.48
N GLY A 122 27.63 6.20 -0.33
CA GLY A 122 27.54 5.38 0.86
C GLY A 122 28.30 4.07 0.73
N ALA A 123 28.94 3.59 1.82
CA ALA A 123 29.40 2.23 1.96
C ALA A 123 28.44 1.47 2.89
N TRP A 124 28.01 0.28 2.47
CA TRP A 124 27.17 -0.58 3.28
C TRP A 124 27.98 -1.27 4.37
N VAL A 125 27.67 -0.97 5.62
CA VAL A 125 28.29 -1.64 6.79
C VAL A 125 27.36 -2.75 7.25
N SER A 126 27.89 -3.98 7.28
CA SER A 126 27.17 -5.18 7.66
C SER A 126 27.89 -5.92 8.81
N ARG A 127 27.20 -6.92 9.36
CA ARG A 127 27.75 -7.80 10.40
C ARG A 127 28.92 -8.65 9.89
N ASN A 128 29.05 -8.84 8.58
CA ASN A 128 30.17 -9.52 7.96
C ASN A 128 31.35 -8.53 7.76
N PRO A 129 32.46 -8.65 8.47
CA PRO A 129 33.61 -7.73 8.33
C PRO A 129 34.27 -7.78 6.93
N ALA A 130 34.18 -8.92 6.22
CA ALA A 130 34.77 -9.05 4.90
C ALA A 130 34.00 -8.23 3.86
N ASP A 131 32.66 -8.28 3.89
CA ASP A 131 31.81 -7.48 3.01
C ASP A 131 31.98 -5.99 3.31
N THR A 132 32.00 -5.62 4.59
CA THR A 132 32.28 -4.25 5.03
C THR A 132 33.63 -3.74 4.53
N ALA A 133 34.68 -4.57 4.56
CA ALA A 133 35.99 -4.19 4.07
C ALA A 133 36.02 -3.93 2.56
N VAL A 134 35.28 -4.72 1.77
CA VAL A 134 35.11 -4.52 0.32
C VAL A 134 34.41 -3.18 0.05
N GLU A 135 33.31 -2.91 0.75
CA GLU A 135 32.57 -1.65 0.62
C GLU A 135 33.42 -0.42 0.99
N ILE A 136 34.15 -0.48 2.11
CA ILE A 136 35.06 0.62 2.52
C ILE A 136 36.17 0.84 1.50
N ALA A 137 36.81 -0.23 0.99
CA ALA A 137 37.85 -0.10 -0.02
C ALA A 137 37.31 0.50 -1.34
N GLY A 138 36.13 0.08 -1.76
CA GLY A 138 35.42 0.65 -2.92
C GLY A 138 35.10 2.12 -2.72
N LEU A 139 34.56 2.50 -1.56
CA LEU A 139 34.25 3.89 -1.19
C LEU A 139 35.48 4.78 -1.28
N VAL A 140 36.60 4.38 -0.67
CA VAL A 140 37.87 5.12 -0.70
C VAL A 140 38.40 5.27 -2.11
N LYS A 141 38.34 4.20 -2.92
CA LYS A 141 38.73 4.22 -4.33
C LYS A 141 37.92 5.24 -5.14
N ILE A 142 36.59 5.21 -5.03
CA ILE A 142 35.67 6.10 -5.75
C ILE A 142 35.88 7.55 -5.32
N ALA A 143 35.95 7.83 -4.00
CA ALA A 143 36.13 9.16 -3.47
C ALA A 143 37.45 9.82 -3.95
N ASN A 144 38.55 9.06 -3.95
CA ASN A 144 39.84 9.56 -4.41
C ASN A 144 39.92 9.75 -5.94
N ALA A 145 39.26 8.88 -6.71
CA ALA A 145 39.26 8.96 -8.17
C ALA A 145 38.37 10.09 -8.71
N HIS A 146 37.32 10.51 -7.98
CA HIS A 146 36.30 11.44 -8.45
C HIS A 146 36.04 12.59 -7.46
N PRO A 147 37.07 13.35 -7.01
CA PRO A 147 36.89 14.41 -6.00
C PRO A 147 36.06 15.61 -6.51
N ASP A 148 35.89 15.73 -7.83
CA ASP A 148 35.08 16.75 -8.47
C ASP A 148 33.58 16.42 -8.45
N VAL A 149 33.21 15.16 -8.29
CA VAL A 149 31.82 14.66 -8.28
C VAL A 149 31.37 14.25 -6.88
N VAL A 150 32.21 13.51 -6.14
CA VAL A 150 31.90 13.04 -4.79
C VAL A 150 32.10 14.18 -3.80
N GLN A 151 31.01 14.74 -3.30
CA GLN A 151 31.02 15.88 -2.37
C GLN A 151 31.09 15.46 -0.89
N ALA A 152 30.64 14.25 -0.54
CA ALA A 152 30.71 13.67 0.80
C ALA A 152 30.58 12.15 0.74
N VAL A 153 30.95 11.47 1.81
CA VAL A 153 30.78 10.01 1.94
C VAL A 153 30.08 9.64 3.25
N ILE A 154 29.33 8.54 3.19
CA ILE A 154 28.60 7.98 4.33
C ILE A 154 29.17 6.60 4.64
N VAL A 155 29.69 6.41 5.87
CA VAL A 155 30.21 5.14 6.36
C VAL A 155 29.11 4.45 7.16
N GLY A 156 28.34 3.60 6.51
CA GLY A 156 27.22 2.87 7.09
C GLY A 156 25.90 3.65 7.10
N ASN A 157 24.82 2.92 6.81
CA ASN A 157 23.44 3.38 6.89
C ASN A 157 22.68 2.54 7.91
N GLU A 158 22.19 3.15 8.99
CA GLU A 158 21.41 2.49 10.06
C GLU A 158 22.10 1.22 10.65
N ALA A 159 23.41 1.20 10.65
CA ALA A 159 24.17 0.03 11.11
C ALA A 159 24.03 -0.20 12.63
N LEU A 160 23.80 0.87 13.41
CA LEU A 160 23.50 0.77 14.84
C LEU A 160 22.05 0.37 15.07
N LEU A 161 21.11 0.92 14.33
CA LEU A 161 19.69 0.51 14.36
C LEU A 161 19.55 -1.00 14.09
N ARG A 162 20.22 -1.51 13.06
CA ARG A 162 20.21 -2.94 12.69
C ARG A 162 21.12 -3.81 13.57
N LYS A 163 21.86 -3.20 14.50
CA LYS A 163 22.82 -3.90 15.38
C LYS A 163 23.85 -4.72 14.58
N GLU A 164 24.32 -4.15 13.48
CA GLU A 164 25.35 -4.78 12.63
C GLU A 164 26.74 -4.63 13.25
N VAL A 165 27.01 -3.47 13.83
CA VAL A 165 28.27 -3.12 14.49
C VAL A 165 28.02 -2.42 15.82
N THR A 166 29.03 -2.40 16.69
CA THR A 166 29.04 -1.55 17.90
C THR A 166 29.42 -0.11 17.54
N PRO A 167 29.08 0.88 18.39
CA PRO A 167 29.51 2.27 18.18
C PRO A 167 31.02 2.40 18.04
N GLN A 168 31.81 1.65 18.85
CA GLN A 168 33.27 1.68 18.82
C GLN A 168 33.80 1.12 17.49
N GLN A 169 33.22 0.03 16.97
CA GLN A 169 33.60 -0.50 15.66
C GLN A 169 33.28 0.50 14.55
N LEU A 170 32.12 1.16 14.63
CA LEU A 170 31.74 2.18 13.67
C LEU A 170 32.68 3.37 13.66
N VAL A 171 33.07 3.89 14.83
CA VAL A 171 34.08 4.96 14.98
C VAL A 171 35.39 4.59 14.29
N VAL A 172 35.90 3.37 14.51
CA VAL A 172 37.13 2.88 13.86
C VAL A 172 37.00 2.88 12.34
N LEU A 173 35.87 2.44 11.80
CA LEU A 173 35.63 2.45 10.34
C LEU A 173 35.58 3.88 9.76
N ILE A 174 34.91 4.81 10.47
CA ILE A 174 34.84 6.23 10.09
C ILE A 174 36.25 6.85 10.07
N GLU A 175 37.04 6.68 11.11
CA GLU A 175 38.40 7.20 11.22
C GLU A 175 39.33 6.60 10.15
N GLN A 176 39.20 5.30 9.88
CA GLN A 176 39.92 4.62 8.81
C GLN A 176 39.65 5.24 7.43
N VAL A 177 38.39 5.58 7.13
CA VAL A 177 38.01 6.25 5.87
C VAL A 177 38.57 7.68 5.85
N LYS A 178 38.36 8.46 6.91
CA LYS A 178 38.87 9.85 7.03
C LYS A 178 40.36 9.98 6.81
N ALA A 179 41.13 8.99 7.26
CA ALA A 179 42.58 8.99 7.06
C ALA A 179 43.03 8.81 5.60
N GLN A 180 42.12 8.38 4.72
CA GLN A 180 42.45 8.00 3.34
C GLN A 180 41.83 8.91 2.26
N ILE A 181 40.89 9.80 2.62
CA ILE A 181 40.18 10.66 1.67
C ILE A 181 40.15 12.13 2.11
N LYS A 182 39.78 13.03 1.22
CA LYS A 182 39.66 14.46 1.52
C LYS A 182 38.22 14.94 1.67
N GLN A 183 37.25 14.18 1.18
CA GLN A 183 35.83 14.51 1.28
C GLN A 183 35.35 14.41 2.72
N PRO A 184 34.37 15.22 3.13
CA PRO A 184 33.74 15.11 4.45
C PRO A 184 33.09 13.75 4.63
N VAL A 185 33.26 13.17 5.85
CA VAL A 185 32.78 11.83 6.21
C VAL A 185 31.67 11.94 7.25
N THR A 186 30.60 11.21 7.06
CA THR A 186 29.49 11.08 8.01
C THR A 186 29.05 9.62 8.18
N TYR A 187 28.19 9.39 9.12
CA TYR A 187 27.40 8.20 9.33
C TYR A 187 25.90 8.57 9.25
N ALA A 188 25.04 7.69 8.76
CA ALA A 188 23.61 7.95 8.64
C ALA A 188 22.79 6.97 9.49
N ASP A 189 21.93 7.50 10.36
CA ASP A 189 21.00 6.68 11.16
C ASP A 189 19.74 7.49 11.52
N VAL A 190 18.71 6.82 12.06
CA VAL A 190 17.57 7.49 12.66
C VAL A 190 18.03 8.36 13.84
N TRP A 191 17.37 9.49 14.02
CA TRP A 191 17.78 10.52 14.96
C TRP A 191 17.95 10.01 16.41
N GLU A 192 17.12 9.05 16.84
CA GLU A 192 17.21 8.46 18.18
C GLU A 192 18.53 7.71 18.43
N PHE A 193 19.08 7.03 17.41
CA PHE A 193 20.32 6.27 17.56
C PHE A 193 21.53 7.18 17.72
N TRP A 194 21.52 8.36 17.13
CA TRP A 194 22.50 9.38 17.41
C TRP A 194 22.47 9.86 18.87
N LEU A 195 21.27 10.03 19.45
CA LEU A 195 21.11 10.41 20.85
C LEU A 195 21.49 9.27 21.81
N LYS A 196 21.27 8.00 21.41
CA LYS A 196 21.67 6.82 22.18
C LYS A 196 23.17 6.58 22.14
N HIS A 197 23.85 7.03 21.07
CA HIS A 197 25.28 6.78 20.82
C HIS A 197 26.03 8.08 20.51
N PRO A 198 26.06 9.05 21.43
CA PRO A 198 26.70 10.35 21.21
C PRO A 198 28.24 10.25 21.00
N GLU A 199 28.84 9.13 21.36
CA GLU A 199 30.26 8.84 21.15
C GLU A 199 30.66 8.75 19.67
N VAL A 200 29.74 8.57 18.77
CA VAL A 200 29.98 8.56 17.30
C VAL A 200 30.15 9.97 16.75
N ALA A 201 29.48 10.97 17.35
CA ALA A 201 29.47 12.32 16.82
C ALA A 201 30.84 12.99 16.67
N PRO A 202 31.84 12.79 17.59
CA PRO A 202 33.19 13.35 17.40
C PRO A 202 33.92 12.82 16.17
N ALA A 203 33.66 11.57 15.76
CA ALA A 203 34.35 10.94 14.63
C ALA A 203 33.92 11.47 13.25
N VAL A 204 32.70 11.99 13.09
CA VAL A 204 32.17 12.48 11.82
C VAL A 204 32.43 13.97 11.61
N ASP A 205 32.48 14.42 10.36
CA ASP A 205 32.64 15.85 10.02
C ASP A 205 31.30 16.60 10.13
N PHE A 206 30.21 15.96 9.80
CA PHE A 206 28.84 16.43 9.98
C PHE A 206 27.93 15.25 10.33
N ILE A 207 26.72 15.50 10.84
CA ILE A 207 25.80 14.47 11.29
C ILE A 207 24.74 14.25 10.21
N THR A 208 24.39 12.99 9.94
CA THR A 208 23.32 12.65 9.00
C THR A 208 22.23 11.88 9.73
N ILE A 209 21.01 12.47 9.78
CA ILE A 209 19.84 11.92 10.47
C ILE A 209 18.74 11.53 9.51
N HIS A 210 17.96 10.51 9.86
CA HIS A 210 16.73 10.13 9.17
C HIS A 210 15.53 10.65 9.94
N LEU A 211 14.60 11.30 9.25
CA LEU A 211 13.36 11.85 9.78
C LEU A 211 12.19 11.34 8.93
N LEU A 212 11.57 10.28 9.40
CA LEU A 212 10.53 9.54 8.66
C LEU A 212 9.27 9.39 9.54
N PRO A 213 8.41 10.41 9.64
CA PRO A 213 7.26 10.45 10.56
C PRO A 213 6.30 9.26 10.41
N TYR A 214 6.24 8.65 9.23
CA TYR A 214 5.46 7.43 9.01
C TYR A 214 6.04 6.23 9.77
N TRP A 215 7.38 6.14 9.91
CA TRP A 215 8.07 4.99 10.54
C TRP A 215 8.32 5.15 12.03
N GLU A 216 8.06 6.33 12.61
CA GLU A 216 8.22 6.55 14.04
C GLU A 216 7.40 5.56 14.88
N ASP A 217 7.78 5.37 16.13
CA ASP A 217 7.06 4.50 17.07
C ASP A 217 5.63 4.99 17.29
N ASN A 218 5.43 6.33 17.28
CA ASN A 218 4.14 7.00 17.28
C ASN A 218 3.97 7.76 15.96
N PRO A 219 3.44 7.14 14.90
CA PRO A 219 3.39 7.74 13.58
C PRO A 219 2.53 9.01 13.53
N ALA A 220 3.09 10.10 13.04
CA ALA A 220 2.35 11.34 12.85
C ALA A 220 1.49 11.32 11.59
N GLY A 221 0.26 11.80 11.68
CA GLY A 221 -0.58 12.07 10.50
C GLY A 221 -0.01 13.22 9.65
N ILE A 222 -0.38 13.27 8.37
CA ILE A 222 0.17 14.23 7.41
C ILE A 222 0.05 15.68 7.86
N GLU A 223 -0.97 16.03 8.62
CA GLU A 223 -1.20 17.39 9.10
C GLU A 223 -0.20 17.83 10.20
N ASN A 224 0.41 16.86 10.90
CA ASN A 224 1.38 17.09 11.97
C ASN A 224 2.81 16.68 11.60
N ALA A 225 3.00 15.89 10.54
CA ALA A 225 4.27 15.29 10.18
C ALA A 225 5.40 16.31 9.97
N LEU A 226 5.13 17.45 9.34
CA LEU A 226 6.11 18.51 9.13
C LEU A 226 6.47 19.25 10.43
N HIS A 227 5.52 19.40 11.34
CA HIS A 227 5.78 19.98 12.66
C HIS A 227 6.73 19.08 13.48
N GLU A 228 6.48 17.78 13.49
CA GLU A 228 7.35 16.80 14.14
C GLU A 228 8.78 16.81 13.56
N VAL A 229 8.91 16.82 12.23
CA VAL A 229 10.22 16.98 11.58
C VAL A 229 10.94 18.24 12.04
N ALA A 230 10.24 19.36 12.15
CA ALA A 230 10.82 20.62 12.60
C ALA A 230 11.26 20.58 14.08
N GLU A 231 10.44 20.01 14.96
CA GLU A 231 10.75 19.87 16.39
C GLU A 231 11.97 18.97 16.62
N VAL A 232 11.99 17.79 15.96
CA VAL A 232 13.15 16.86 16.07
C VAL A 232 14.40 17.51 15.50
N ARG A 233 14.31 18.16 14.32
CA ARG A 233 15.46 18.83 13.70
C ARG A 233 16.02 19.96 14.58
N GLN A 234 15.17 20.74 15.23
CA GLN A 234 15.57 21.81 16.13
C GLN A 234 16.21 21.26 17.41
N THR A 235 15.56 20.29 18.04
CA THR A 235 16.07 19.62 19.25
C THR A 235 17.44 19.01 19.00
N PHE A 236 17.56 18.33 17.86
CA PHE A 236 18.79 17.70 17.44
C PHE A 236 19.90 18.71 17.11
N GLY A 237 19.54 19.82 16.43
CA GLY A 237 20.45 20.92 16.15
C GLY A 237 21.03 21.52 17.42
N ASN A 238 20.22 21.70 18.44
CA ASN A 238 20.66 22.24 19.75
C ASN A 238 21.62 21.25 20.48
N ALA A 239 21.33 19.93 20.38
CA ALA A 239 22.15 18.90 21.05
C ALA A 239 23.54 18.74 20.45
N TYR A 240 23.72 19.01 19.17
CA TYR A 240 24.96 18.76 18.43
C TYR A 240 25.64 20.01 17.87
N ALA A 241 25.17 21.21 18.22
CA ALA A 241 25.86 22.43 17.81
C ALA A 241 27.34 22.43 18.23
N PRO A 242 28.26 22.94 17.40
CA PRO A 242 28.07 23.61 16.12
C PRO A 242 28.13 22.70 14.90
N LYS A 243 28.01 21.36 15.04
CA LYS A 243 28.06 20.44 13.90
C LYS A 243 26.92 20.68 12.92
N ASP A 244 27.27 20.68 11.64
CA ASP A 244 26.28 20.72 10.57
C ASP A 244 25.45 19.42 10.51
N ILE A 245 24.19 19.52 10.10
CA ILE A 245 23.28 18.39 10.04
C ILE A 245 22.69 18.27 8.64
N LEU A 246 22.85 17.10 8.03
CA LEU A 246 22.17 16.67 6.84
C LEU A 246 20.95 15.80 7.25
N ILE A 247 19.76 16.16 6.79
CA ILE A 247 18.62 15.25 6.83
C ILE A 247 18.85 14.25 5.71
N GLY A 248 19.33 13.06 6.04
CA GLY A 248 19.80 12.05 5.09
C GLY A 248 18.68 11.24 4.46
N GLU A 249 17.56 11.09 5.17
CA GLU A 249 16.32 10.51 4.65
C GLU A 249 15.13 11.23 5.21
N THR A 250 14.26 11.68 4.32
CA THR A 250 12.94 12.18 4.66
C THR A 250 12.01 11.97 3.46
N GLY A 251 10.76 11.60 3.74
CA GLY A 251 9.79 11.25 2.73
C GLY A 251 8.47 10.77 3.32
N TRP A 252 7.55 10.37 2.44
CA TRP A 252 6.26 9.81 2.78
C TRP A 252 5.86 8.75 1.76
N PRO A 253 5.30 7.60 2.17
CA PRO A 253 4.89 6.56 1.22
C PRO A 253 3.61 6.93 0.47
N SER A 254 3.55 6.57 -0.81
CA SER A 254 2.37 6.82 -1.65
C SER A 254 1.31 5.74 -1.57
N GLU A 255 1.66 4.54 -1.13
CA GLU A 255 0.75 3.38 -1.08
C GLU A 255 1.03 2.51 0.15
N GLY A 256 0.03 1.72 0.54
CA GLY A 256 0.16 0.72 1.58
C GLY A 256 -0.77 0.93 2.78
N ARG A 257 -0.42 0.30 3.90
CA ARG A 257 -1.27 0.33 5.09
C ARG A 257 -1.15 1.64 5.85
N GLN A 258 -2.24 2.06 6.44
CA GLN A 258 -2.26 3.13 7.44
C GLN A 258 -1.62 2.64 8.76
N ARG A 259 -0.79 3.49 9.37
CA ARG A 259 -0.30 3.34 10.75
C ARG A 259 -0.86 4.49 11.59
N GLU A 260 -1.69 4.17 12.58
CA GLU A 260 -2.42 5.16 13.39
C GLU A 260 -3.07 6.25 12.52
N THR A 261 -2.57 7.51 12.59
CA THR A 261 -3.03 8.63 11.77
C THR A 261 -2.26 8.79 10.45
N ALA A 262 -1.14 8.07 10.28
CA ALA A 262 -0.27 8.18 9.12
C ALA A 262 -0.83 7.34 7.94
N VAL A 263 -1.40 8.02 6.96
CA VAL A 263 -2.05 7.42 5.77
C VAL A 263 -1.14 7.55 4.56
N PRO A 264 -0.61 6.43 4.02
CA PRO A 264 0.05 6.42 2.71
C PRO A 264 -0.93 6.83 1.62
N SER A 265 -0.54 7.79 0.79
CA SER A 265 -1.26 8.16 -0.43
C SER A 265 -0.42 9.10 -1.28
N LEU A 266 -0.65 9.15 -2.59
CA LEU A 266 0.04 10.08 -3.50
C LEU A 266 -0.14 11.55 -3.08
N VAL A 267 -1.37 11.93 -2.69
CA VAL A 267 -1.65 13.30 -2.20
C VAL A 267 -0.88 13.61 -0.93
N ASN A 268 -0.81 12.67 0.03
CA ASN A 268 -0.07 12.90 1.26
C ASN A 268 1.45 12.89 1.04
N GLN A 269 1.95 12.05 0.12
CA GLN A 269 3.36 12.12 -0.28
C GLN A 269 3.69 13.49 -0.87
N ALA A 270 2.87 14.01 -1.79
CA ALA A 270 3.07 15.32 -2.37
C ALA A 270 2.97 16.45 -1.33
N LYS A 271 1.97 16.41 -0.43
CA LYS A 271 1.85 17.37 0.69
C LYS A 271 3.12 17.38 1.54
N PHE A 272 3.60 16.20 1.93
CA PHE A 272 4.79 16.07 2.75
C PHE A 272 6.03 16.61 2.03
N ILE A 273 6.33 16.08 0.85
CA ILE A 273 7.55 16.45 0.10
C ILE A 273 7.59 17.93 -0.24
N ARG A 274 6.49 18.49 -0.78
CA ARG A 274 6.44 19.92 -1.16
C ARG A 274 6.53 20.83 0.07
N GLY A 275 5.81 20.49 1.14
CA GLY A 275 5.87 21.25 2.38
C GLY A 275 7.23 21.15 3.07
N PHE A 276 7.85 19.95 3.07
CA PHE A 276 9.19 19.75 3.61
C PHE A 276 10.25 20.56 2.85
N VAL A 277 10.24 20.51 1.51
CA VAL A 277 11.18 21.28 0.69
C VAL A 277 11.07 22.78 1.00
N ALA A 278 9.85 23.31 1.00
CA ALA A 278 9.63 24.72 1.34
C ALA A 278 10.15 25.09 2.74
N MET A 279 9.91 24.23 3.73
CA MET A 279 10.39 24.42 5.10
C MET A 279 11.93 24.33 5.18
N ALA A 280 12.53 23.36 4.49
CA ALA A 280 13.97 23.18 4.48
C ALA A 280 14.69 24.36 3.82
N GLU A 281 14.18 24.90 2.73
CA GLU A 281 14.71 26.09 2.06
C GLU A 281 14.62 27.33 2.96
N GLN A 282 13.48 27.54 3.61
CA GLN A 282 13.29 28.66 4.54
C GLN A 282 14.27 28.65 5.72
N ASN A 283 14.65 27.43 6.18
CA ASN A 283 15.53 27.25 7.32
C ASN A 283 16.99 27.00 6.94
N GLY A 284 17.33 26.94 5.64
CA GLY A 284 18.66 26.61 5.16
C GLY A 284 19.13 25.19 5.52
N TRP A 285 18.20 24.22 5.60
CA TRP A 285 18.54 22.85 5.95
C TRP A 285 19.09 22.09 4.74
N ARG A 286 20.11 21.28 5.00
CA ARG A 286 20.60 20.31 4.04
C ARG A 286 19.72 19.05 4.09
N TYR A 287 19.34 18.54 2.93
CA TYR A 287 18.46 17.38 2.86
C TYR A 287 18.72 16.45 1.66
N ASN A 288 18.26 15.22 1.81
CA ASN A 288 18.14 14.20 0.79
C ASN A 288 16.76 13.54 0.89
N LEU A 289 16.02 13.55 -0.20
CA LEU A 289 14.69 12.95 -0.26
C LEU A 289 14.78 11.43 -0.48
N ILE A 290 14.01 10.66 0.25
CA ILE A 290 13.84 9.23 0.01
C ILE A 290 12.51 8.99 -0.72
N GLU A 291 12.48 8.41 -1.93
CA GLU A 291 13.63 8.08 -2.77
C GLU A 291 13.33 8.41 -4.24
N ALA A 292 14.29 8.30 -5.13
CA ALA A 292 14.09 8.67 -6.55
C ALA A 292 12.99 7.82 -7.20
N PHE A 293 13.10 6.49 -7.10
CA PHE A 293 12.21 5.53 -7.75
C PHE A 293 11.61 4.56 -6.75
N ASP A 294 10.36 4.14 -6.98
CA ASP A 294 9.75 3.04 -6.24
C ASP A 294 10.62 1.77 -6.34
N GLN A 295 10.78 1.07 -5.20
CA GLN A 295 11.62 -0.10 -5.05
C GLN A 295 10.80 -1.34 -4.66
N PRO A 296 10.22 -2.08 -5.63
CA PRO A 296 9.33 -3.20 -5.35
C PRO A 296 9.94 -4.30 -4.47
N TRP A 297 11.26 -4.50 -4.51
CA TRP A 297 11.96 -5.49 -3.69
C TRP A 297 11.83 -5.22 -2.18
N LYS A 298 11.75 -3.95 -1.76
CA LYS A 298 11.57 -3.57 -0.35
C LYS A 298 10.24 -4.07 0.24
N ARG A 299 9.23 -4.34 -0.61
CA ARG A 299 7.94 -4.89 -0.14
C ARG A 299 8.08 -6.22 0.59
N VAL A 300 9.16 -6.96 0.39
CA VAL A 300 9.44 -8.23 1.05
C VAL A 300 9.70 -8.03 2.54
N SER A 301 10.51 -7.05 2.90
CA SER A 301 10.95 -6.76 4.27
C SER A 301 10.09 -5.72 4.99
N GLU A 302 9.45 -4.80 4.24
CA GLU A 302 8.76 -3.63 4.78
C GLU A 302 7.24 -3.62 4.49
N GLY A 303 6.72 -4.68 3.87
CA GLY A 303 5.33 -4.74 3.40
C GLY A 303 5.10 -3.88 2.16
N ALA A 304 3.84 -3.69 1.75
CA ALA A 304 3.52 -2.90 0.56
C ALA A 304 4.18 -1.52 0.59
N VAL A 305 4.13 -0.85 1.73
CA VAL A 305 4.67 0.51 1.95
C VAL A 305 6.12 0.64 1.49
N GLY A 306 6.99 -0.33 1.79
CA GLY A 306 8.42 -0.27 1.43
C GLY A 306 8.68 -0.07 -0.05
N GLY A 307 7.76 -0.51 -0.90
CA GLY A 307 7.89 -0.40 -2.35
C GLY A 307 7.46 0.93 -2.96
N TYR A 308 6.92 1.89 -2.17
CA TYR A 308 6.21 3.05 -2.70
C TYR A 308 6.68 4.40 -2.12
N TRP A 309 7.98 4.56 -1.90
CA TRP A 309 8.59 5.81 -1.43
C TRP A 309 9.11 6.69 -2.56
N GLY A 310 9.18 6.16 -3.78
CA GLY A 310 9.71 6.86 -4.94
C GLY A 310 8.93 8.13 -5.29
N LEU A 311 9.66 9.13 -5.79
CA LEU A 311 9.09 10.32 -6.43
C LEU A 311 8.59 10.00 -7.84
N TYR A 312 9.22 9.02 -8.47
CA TYR A 312 8.79 8.34 -9.69
C TYR A 312 8.40 6.90 -9.35
N ASP A 313 7.55 6.30 -10.18
CA ASP A 313 7.23 4.88 -10.03
C ASP A 313 8.38 3.95 -10.44
N ALA A 314 8.19 2.64 -10.30
CA ALA A 314 9.20 1.65 -10.66
C ALA A 314 9.48 1.58 -12.18
N ASP A 315 8.57 2.08 -13.01
CA ASP A 315 8.74 2.22 -14.47
C ASP A 315 9.26 3.61 -14.86
N ARG A 316 9.66 4.46 -13.89
CA ARG A 316 10.19 5.83 -14.02
C ARG A 316 9.15 6.85 -14.51
N GLN A 317 7.87 6.56 -14.34
CA GLN A 317 6.83 7.53 -14.65
C GLN A 317 6.70 8.55 -13.50
N ASP A 318 6.52 9.81 -13.87
CA ASP A 318 6.32 10.88 -12.89
C ASP A 318 4.99 10.70 -12.15
N LYS A 319 5.05 10.60 -10.83
CA LYS A 319 3.88 10.50 -9.93
C LYS A 319 3.28 11.86 -9.60
N SER A 320 3.77 12.94 -10.22
CA SER A 320 3.39 14.34 -9.95
C SER A 320 3.60 14.76 -8.49
N ILE A 321 4.58 14.15 -7.82
CA ILE A 321 4.86 14.44 -6.40
C ILE A 321 5.46 15.83 -6.24
N LEU A 322 6.33 16.26 -7.16
CA LEU A 322 7.07 17.51 -7.06
C LEU A 322 6.31 18.71 -7.60
N ALA A 323 5.45 18.53 -8.59
CA ALA A 323 4.75 19.63 -9.26
C ALA A 323 3.42 19.17 -9.86
N GLY A 324 2.52 20.13 -10.11
CA GLY A 324 1.21 19.92 -10.73
C GLY A 324 0.15 19.31 -9.80
N PRO A 325 -1.06 19.07 -10.31
CA PRO A 325 -2.13 18.40 -9.56
C PRO A 325 -1.79 16.94 -9.31
N VAL A 326 -2.12 16.43 -8.14
CA VAL A 326 -1.87 15.04 -7.73
C VAL A 326 -3.17 14.35 -7.33
N SER A 327 -3.36 13.11 -7.76
CA SER A 327 -4.53 12.29 -7.45
C SER A 327 -4.12 10.99 -6.77
N ASN A 328 -4.90 10.54 -5.77
CA ASN A 328 -4.69 9.24 -5.11
C ASN A 328 -4.99 8.05 -6.03
N LEU A 329 -5.73 8.26 -7.10
CA LEU A 329 -6.06 7.21 -8.08
C LEU A 329 -6.18 7.83 -9.48
N PRO A 330 -5.07 8.16 -10.17
CA PRO A 330 -5.11 8.80 -11.48
C PRO A 330 -5.93 8.00 -12.52
N HIS A 331 -5.94 6.68 -12.40
CA HIS A 331 -6.65 5.76 -13.29
C HIS A 331 -8.08 5.42 -12.83
N TRP A 332 -8.71 6.24 -11.97
CA TRP A 332 -10.07 6.02 -11.51
C TRP A 332 -11.12 5.79 -12.62
N PRO A 333 -11.03 6.42 -13.83
CA PRO A 333 -11.99 6.13 -14.89
C PRO A 333 -11.96 4.68 -15.35
N THR A 334 -10.79 4.05 -15.38
CA THR A 334 -10.62 2.62 -15.71
C THR A 334 -11.34 1.75 -14.68
N TRP A 335 -11.14 2.02 -13.37
CA TRP A 335 -11.83 1.30 -12.30
C TRP A 335 -13.35 1.52 -12.32
N LEU A 336 -13.80 2.72 -12.63
CA LEU A 336 -15.23 2.98 -12.85
C LEU A 336 -15.78 2.12 -14.00
N MET A 337 -15.12 2.09 -15.15
CA MET A 337 -15.55 1.29 -16.30
C MET A 337 -15.58 -0.20 -15.99
N ILE A 338 -14.57 -0.74 -15.30
CA ILE A 338 -14.53 -2.13 -14.86
C ILE A 338 -15.71 -2.41 -13.91
N SER A 339 -15.96 -1.54 -12.94
CA SER A 339 -17.06 -1.71 -11.98
C SER A 339 -18.42 -1.63 -12.65
N LEU A 340 -18.61 -0.72 -13.61
CA LEU A 340 -19.86 -0.65 -14.40
C LEU A 340 -20.06 -1.91 -15.25
N ALA A 341 -19.01 -2.43 -15.88
CA ALA A 341 -19.06 -3.67 -16.65
C ALA A 341 -19.42 -4.87 -15.76
N LEU A 342 -18.80 -4.99 -14.57
CA LEU A 342 -19.12 -6.04 -13.60
C LEU A 342 -20.56 -5.96 -13.10
N ALA A 343 -21.04 -4.74 -12.77
CA ALA A 343 -22.42 -4.54 -12.33
C ALA A 343 -23.42 -4.89 -13.45
N ALA A 344 -23.15 -4.45 -14.68
CA ALA A 344 -23.97 -4.80 -15.85
C ALA A 344 -23.98 -6.31 -16.11
N ALA A 345 -22.81 -6.96 -16.06
CA ALA A 345 -22.70 -8.41 -16.19
C ALA A 345 -23.51 -9.16 -15.11
N ALA A 346 -23.46 -8.70 -13.86
CA ALA A 346 -24.25 -9.29 -12.76
C ALA A 346 -25.76 -9.14 -12.99
N LEU A 347 -26.21 -7.99 -13.50
CA LEU A 347 -27.63 -7.76 -13.85
C LEU A 347 -28.08 -8.62 -15.04
N LEU A 348 -27.29 -8.71 -16.09
CA LEU A 348 -27.56 -9.57 -17.24
C LEU A 348 -27.58 -11.06 -16.85
N TRP A 349 -26.64 -11.48 -15.99
CA TRP A 349 -26.58 -12.82 -15.42
C TRP A 349 -27.84 -13.16 -14.62
N ALA A 350 -28.26 -12.27 -13.72
CA ALA A 350 -29.44 -12.46 -12.89
C ALA A 350 -30.75 -12.46 -13.70
N GLY A 351 -30.86 -11.56 -14.66
CA GLY A 351 -32.09 -11.36 -15.45
C GLY A 351 -33.17 -10.61 -14.67
N ARG A 352 -34.44 -10.99 -14.86
CA ARG A 352 -35.58 -10.26 -14.27
C ARG A 352 -35.71 -10.49 -12.76
N PRO A 353 -35.88 -9.45 -11.93
CA PRO A 353 -36.17 -9.59 -10.51
C PRO A 353 -37.54 -10.24 -10.29
N HIS A 354 -37.66 -11.03 -9.22
CA HIS A 354 -38.90 -11.78 -8.94
C HIS A 354 -39.96 -10.97 -8.18
N SER A 355 -39.64 -9.79 -7.67
CA SER A 355 -40.56 -8.95 -6.89
C SER A 355 -40.13 -7.47 -6.93
N PRO A 356 -41.00 -6.52 -6.52
CA PRO A 356 -40.63 -5.10 -6.43
C PRO A 356 -39.47 -4.82 -5.49
N ARG A 357 -39.39 -5.55 -4.36
CA ARG A 357 -38.22 -5.47 -3.42
C ARG A 357 -36.95 -5.98 -4.09
N ALA A 358 -37.04 -7.08 -4.82
CA ALA A 358 -35.89 -7.61 -5.55
C ALA A 358 -35.44 -6.64 -6.67
N ALA A 359 -36.35 -5.89 -7.29
CA ALA A 359 -36.06 -4.87 -8.30
C ALA A 359 -35.24 -3.70 -7.72
N LEU A 360 -35.43 -3.37 -6.44
CA LEU A 360 -34.58 -2.39 -5.73
C LEU A 360 -33.23 -2.99 -5.32
N LEU A 361 -33.24 -4.18 -4.75
CA LEU A 361 -32.04 -4.77 -4.13
C LEU A 361 -31.03 -5.31 -5.15
N LEU A 362 -31.48 -5.81 -6.32
CA LEU A 362 -30.60 -6.43 -7.31
C LEU A 362 -29.58 -5.46 -7.91
N PRO A 363 -29.96 -4.25 -8.39
CA PRO A 363 -28.98 -3.28 -8.88
C PRO A 363 -28.02 -2.77 -7.79
N LEU A 364 -28.52 -2.57 -6.57
CA LEU A 364 -27.68 -2.17 -5.43
C LEU A 364 -26.65 -3.25 -5.06
N LEU A 365 -27.07 -4.52 -5.03
CA LEU A 365 -26.16 -5.64 -4.83
C LEU A 365 -25.10 -5.72 -5.93
N ALA A 366 -25.50 -5.53 -7.19
CA ALA A 366 -24.58 -5.52 -8.32
C ALA A 366 -23.55 -4.39 -8.19
N ALA A 367 -23.97 -3.19 -7.81
CA ALA A 367 -23.08 -2.05 -7.61
C ALA A 367 -22.12 -2.28 -6.42
N VAL A 368 -22.64 -2.72 -5.26
CA VAL A 368 -21.80 -3.03 -4.09
C VAL A 368 -20.80 -4.16 -4.39
N GLY A 369 -21.26 -5.23 -5.06
CA GLY A 369 -20.37 -6.33 -5.45
C GLY A 369 -19.28 -5.88 -6.41
N ALA A 370 -19.61 -5.05 -7.40
CA ALA A 370 -18.64 -4.48 -8.33
C ALA A 370 -17.64 -3.55 -7.64
N ALA A 371 -18.10 -2.71 -6.70
CA ALA A 371 -17.24 -1.86 -5.89
C ALA A 371 -16.28 -2.68 -5.03
N CYS A 372 -16.78 -3.70 -4.32
CA CYS A 372 -15.96 -4.58 -3.48
C CYS A 372 -14.88 -5.31 -4.31
N ILE A 373 -15.26 -5.86 -5.47
CA ILE A 373 -14.31 -6.56 -6.34
C ILE A 373 -13.27 -5.58 -6.90
N GLY A 374 -13.69 -4.39 -7.36
CA GLY A 374 -12.79 -3.38 -7.90
C GLY A 374 -11.81 -2.86 -6.85
N LEU A 375 -12.28 -2.46 -5.67
CA LEU A 375 -11.43 -2.00 -4.56
C LEU A 375 -10.46 -3.08 -4.08
N PHE A 376 -10.90 -4.34 -4.02
CA PHE A 376 -10.02 -5.44 -3.63
C PHE A 376 -9.00 -5.77 -4.73
N ALA A 377 -9.39 -5.70 -6.01
CA ALA A 377 -8.46 -5.91 -7.12
C ALA A 377 -7.37 -4.81 -7.14
N GLU A 378 -7.76 -3.56 -6.92
CA GLU A 378 -6.82 -2.43 -6.80
C GLU A 378 -5.85 -2.65 -5.63
N LEU A 379 -6.36 -2.94 -4.42
CA LEU A 379 -5.52 -3.27 -3.26
C LEU A 379 -4.56 -4.43 -3.57
N THR A 380 -5.01 -5.42 -4.34
CA THR A 380 -4.19 -6.59 -4.74
C THR A 380 -2.99 -6.19 -5.60
N LEU A 381 -3.16 -5.23 -6.53
CA LEU A 381 -2.06 -4.71 -7.36
C LEU A 381 -0.97 -4.06 -6.50
N VAL A 382 -1.37 -3.36 -5.45
CA VAL A 382 -0.45 -2.70 -4.49
C VAL A 382 0.24 -3.70 -3.57
N THR A 383 -0.49 -4.71 -3.08
CA THR A 383 -0.02 -5.54 -1.94
C THR A 383 0.57 -6.89 -2.34
N SER A 384 0.24 -7.46 -3.49
CA SER A 384 0.71 -8.79 -3.89
C SER A 384 2.15 -8.76 -4.40
N ARG A 385 3.01 -9.63 -3.81
CA ARG A 385 4.46 -9.70 -4.07
C ARG A 385 4.87 -11.02 -4.71
N TYR A 386 4.29 -12.12 -4.21
CA TYR A 386 4.64 -13.49 -4.61
C TYR A 386 3.49 -14.18 -5.30
N VAL A 387 3.80 -15.21 -6.08
CA VAL A 387 2.80 -16.05 -6.75
C VAL A 387 1.72 -16.54 -5.78
N GLY A 388 2.10 -16.93 -4.55
CA GLY A 388 1.13 -17.35 -3.53
C GLY A 388 0.12 -16.26 -3.12
N GLU A 389 0.56 -15.01 -3.00
CA GLU A 389 -0.33 -13.87 -2.69
C GLU A 389 -1.26 -13.57 -3.87
N TRP A 390 -0.77 -13.64 -5.11
CA TRP A 390 -1.60 -13.50 -6.32
C TRP A 390 -2.65 -14.61 -6.45
N LEU A 391 -2.28 -15.87 -6.16
CA LEU A 391 -3.22 -16.99 -6.14
C LEU A 391 -4.27 -16.82 -5.05
N TRP A 392 -3.87 -16.38 -3.85
CA TRP A 392 -4.78 -16.10 -2.75
C TRP A 392 -5.78 -14.98 -3.12
N ALA A 393 -5.28 -13.86 -3.65
CA ALA A 393 -6.11 -12.75 -4.10
C ALA A 393 -7.07 -13.17 -5.22
N GLY A 394 -6.59 -13.92 -6.21
CA GLY A 394 -7.41 -14.50 -7.27
C GLY A 394 -8.52 -15.40 -6.74
N ALA A 395 -8.21 -16.26 -5.76
CA ALA A 395 -9.21 -17.11 -5.11
C ALA A 395 -10.29 -16.29 -4.39
N LEU A 396 -9.92 -15.20 -3.73
CA LEU A 396 -10.88 -14.29 -3.07
C LEU A 396 -11.73 -13.51 -4.08
N ILE A 397 -11.17 -13.09 -5.21
CA ILE A 397 -11.94 -12.47 -6.31
C ILE A 397 -12.96 -13.48 -6.87
N VAL A 398 -12.55 -14.73 -7.13
CA VAL A 398 -13.46 -15.80 -7.58
C VAL A 398 -14.55 -16.05 -6.54
N LEU A 399 -14.21 -16.11 -5.26
CA LEU A 399 -15.19 -16.27 -4.17
C LEU A 399 -16.22 -15.12 -4.18
N ASN A 400 -15.79 -13.87 -4.36
CA ASN A 400 -16.69 -12.71 -4.48
C ASN A 400 -17.59 -12.80 -5.70
N LEU A 401 -17.08 -13.24 -6.88
CA LEU A 401 -17.88 -13.45 -8.07
C LEU A 401 -18.94 -14.56 -7.88
N VAL A 402 -18.58 -15.64 -7.20
CA VAL A 402 -19.50 -16.73 -6.84
C VAL A 402 -20.59 -16.23 -5.89
N VAL A 403 -20.23 -15.47 -4.87
CA VAL A 403 -21.18 -14.91 -3.89
C VAL A 403 -22.07 -13.86 -4.54
N LEU A 404 -21.53 -13.00 -5.41
CA LEU A 404 -22.31 -12.03 -6.18
C LEU A 404 -23.34 -12.75 -7.08
N SER A 405 -22.91 -13.78 -7.80
CA SER A 405 -23.77 -14.61 -8.64
C SER A 405 -24.89 -15.28 -7.83
N HIS A 406 -24.56 -15.86 -6.67
CA HIS A 406 -25.54 -16.45 -5.77
C HIS A 406 -26.54 -15.42 -5.25
N GLY A 407 -26.06 -14.28 -4.75
CA GLY A 407 -26.91 -13.18 -4.25
C GLY A 407 -27.83 -12.60 -5.34
N ALA A 408 -27.32 -12.42 -6.54
CA ALA A 408 -28.07 -11.92 -7.68
C ALA A 408 -29.20 -12.91 -8.10
N LEU A 409 -28.88 -14.21 -8.15
CA LEU A 409 -29.88 -15.25 -8.44
C LEU A 409 -30.90 -15.45 -7.30
N LEU A 410 -30.57 -15.12 -6.04
CA LEU A 410 -31.56 -15.08 -4.96
C LEU A 410 -32.66 -14.03 -5.20
N LEU A 411 -32.33 -12.95 -5.89
CA LEU A 411 -33.22 -11.82 -6.17
C LEU A 411 -33.91 -11.91 -7.54
N SER A 412 -33.62 -12.92 -8.36
CA SER A 412 -34.10 -13.04 -9.73
C SER A 412 -35.17 -14.12 -9.92
N SER A 413 -35.93 -14.00 -11.02
CA SER A 413 -36.81 -15.07 -11.53
C SER A 413 -35.97 -16.15 -12.17
N ARG A 414 -36.12 -17.39 -11.73
CA ARG A 414 -35.24 -18.51 -12.05
C ARG A 414 -35.92 -19.48 -13.01
N ASN A 415 -35.52 -19.44 -14.29
CA ASN A 415 -35.99 -20.33 -15.32
C ASN A 415 -34.83 -20.95 -16.08
N GLY A 416 -35.00 -22.17 -16.60
CA GLY A 416 -34.02 -22.86 -17.43
C GLY A 416 -32.65 -23.01 -16.74
N TRP A 417 -31.58 -22.53 -17.39
CA TRP A 417 -30.21 -22.64 -16.89
C TRP A 417 -30.00 -21.86 -15.57
N ARG A 418 -30.67 -20.72 -15.37
CA ARG A 418 -30.59 -19.93 -14.14
C ARG A 418 -31.08 -20.71 -12.92
N ALA A 419 -32.14 -21.52 -13.08
CA ALA A 419 -32.62 -22.39 -12.00
C ALA A 419 -31.58 -23.48 -11.65
N ARG A 420 -30.97 -24.10 -12.66
CA ARG A 420 -29.91 -25.11 -12.44
C ARG A 420 -28.70 -24.51 -11.73
N THR A 421 -28.21 -23.37 -12.21
CA THR A 421 -27.08 -22.66 -11.59
C THR A 421 -27.41 -22.21 -10.18
N PHE A 422 -28.59 -21.67 -9.95
CA PHE A 422 -29.03 -21.29 -8.60
C PHE A 422 -29.03 -22.50 -7.66
N ASN A 423 -29.59 -23.62 -8.05
CA ASN A 423 -29.64 -24.84 -7.22
C ASN A 423 -28.22 -25.32 -6.89
N TRP A 424 -27.30 -25.28 -7.84
CA TRP A 424 -25.90 -25.64 -7.63
C TRP A 424 -25.19 -24.69 -6.67
N LEU A 425 -25.37 -23.38 -6.81
CA LEU A 425 -24.79 -22.37 -5.92
C LEU A 425 -25.41 -22.46 -4.52
N HIS A 426 -26.75 -22.60 -4.45
CA HIS A 426 -27.51 -22.58 -3.20
C HIS A 426 -27.24 -23.84 -2.34
N SER A 427 -27.16 -25.01 -2.97
CA SER A 427 -26.79 -26.25 -2.27
C SER A 427 -25.38 -26.19 -1.65
N ARG A 428 -24.50 -25.32 -2.17
CA ARG A 428 -23.15 -25.06 -1.67
C ARG A 428 -23.02 -23.76 -0.87
N GLY A 429 -24.14 -23.10 -0.56
CA GLY A 429 -24.14 -21.81 0.14
C GLY A 429 -23.38 -21.84 1.47
N ALA A 430 -23.53 -22.96 2.22
CA ALA A 430 -22.77 -23.16 3.45
C ALA A 430 -21.25 -23.24 3.21
N LEU A 431 -20.82 -23.86 2.11
CA LEU A 431 -19.40 -23.92 1.72
C LEU A 431 -18.84 -22.51 1.43
N TRP A 432 -19.56 -21.70 0.64
CA TRP A 432 -19.10 -20.36 0.31
C TRP A 432 -18.99 -19.46 1.54
N LEU A 433 -19.94 -19.56 2.48
CA LEU A 433 -19.86 -18.85 3.76
C LEU A 433 -18.69 -19.35 4.61
N THR A 434 -18.48 -20.66 4.70
CA THR A 434 -17.36 -21.24 5.46
C THR A 434 -16.02 -20.84 4.89
N LEU A 435 -15.87 -20.83 3.54
CA LEU A 435 -14.64 -20.32 2.89
C LEU A 435 -14.42 -18.85 3.16
N SER A 436 -15.47 -18.02 3.15
CA SER A 436 -15.37 -16.60 3.53
C SER A 436 -14.96 -16.44 4.99
N GLY A 437 -15.51 -17.25 5.89
CA GLY A 437 -15.13 -17.29 7.31
C GLY A 437 -13.68 -17.74 7.50
N PHE A 438 -13.25 -18.78 6.77
CA PHE A 438 -11.87 -19.26 6.80
C PHE A 438 -10.88 -18.16 6.34
N ALA A 439 -11.16 -17.52 5.21
CA ALA A 439 -10.35 -16.41 4.73
C ALA A 439 -10.30 -15.26 5.76
N GLY A 440 -11.44 -14.91 6.35
CA GLY A 440 -11.52 -13.89 7.41
C GLY A 440 -10.68 -14.25 8.63
N ALA A 441 -10.73 -15.51 9.08
CA ALA A 441 -9.95 -15.98 10.22
C ALA A 441 -8.44 -15.94 9.94
N VAL A 442 -8.01 -16.42 8.76
CA VAL A 442 -6.58 -16.39 8.36
C VAL A 442 -6.07 -14.96 8.30
N MET A 443 -6.78 -14.05 7.64
CA MET A 443 -6.35 -12.66 7.49
C MET A 443 -6.39 -11.91 8.83
N MET A 444 -7.39 -12.16 9.68
CA MET A 444 -7.49 -11.55 11.00
C MET A 444 -6.37 -12.04 11.94
N LEU A 445 -6.10 -13.35 11.97
CA LEU A 445 -4.99 -13.90 12.75
C LEU A 445 -3.65 -13.33 12.28
N ALA A 446 -3.44 -13.24 10.97
CA ALA A 446 -2.22 -12.66 10.42
C ALA A 446 -2.03 -11.18 10.85
N LEU A 447 -3.11 -10.40 10.92
CA LEU A 447 -3.08 -9.01 11.41
C LEU A 447 -2.83 -8.90 12.92
N VAL A 448 -3.26 -9.87 13.72
CA VAL A 448 -2.99 -9.86 15.17
C VAL A 448 -1.57 -10.32 15.51
N VAL A 449 -1.05 -11.33 14.77
CA VAL A 449 0.25 -11.93 15.07
C VAL A 449 1.42 -11.14 14.47
N ASP A 450 1.23 -10.58 13.26
CA ASP A 450 2.24 -9.87 12.49
C ASP A 450 1.61 -8.69 11.75
N ALA A 451 1.20 -7.67 12.52
CA ALA A 451 0.45 -6.53 12.00
C ALA A 451 1.29 -5.60 11.12
N ARG A 452 2.57 -5.42 11.43
CA ARG A 452 3.39 -4.28 11.00
C ARG A 452 3.38 -4.01 9.50
N TYR A 453 3.33 -5.08 8.67
CA TYR A 453 3.48 -4.96 7.22
C TYR A 453 2.28 -5.48 6.42
N ARG A 454 1.12 -5.72 7.07
CA ARG A 454 -0.07 -6.29 6.44
C ARG A 454 -1.17 -5.26 6.23
N SER A 455 -1.79 -5.27 5.07
CA SER A 455 -2.90 -4.37 4.72
C SER A 455 -4.25 -4.91 5.23
N PHE A 456 -5.28 -4.04 5.27
CA PHE A 456 -6.63 -4.34 5.73
C PHE A 456 -7.57 -4.63 4.54
N PRO A 457 -7.84 -5.91 4.19
CA PRO A 457 -8.57 -6.26 2.97
C PRO A 457 -10.10 -6.26 3.16
N SER A 458 -10.66 -5.19 3.70
CA SER A 458 -12.10 -5.07 4.02
C SER A 458 -13.00 -5.40 2.82
N ALA A 459 -12.66 -4.93 1.63
CA ALA A 459 -13.43 -5.15 0.41
C ALA A 459 -13.48 -6.62 -0.02
N ALA A 460 -12.49 -7.44 0.37
CA ALA A 460 -12.48 -8.87 0.06
C ALA A 460 -13.62 -9.66 0.70
N LEU A 461 -14.12 -9.23 1.87
CA LEU A 461 -15.09 -9.99 2.65
C LEU A 461 -16.40 -9.25 2.93
N LEU A 462 -16.49 -7.97 2.60
CA LEU A 462 -17.70 -7.18 2.84
C LEU A 462 -18.91 -7.74 2.06
N LEU A 463 -18.73 -8.09 0.79
CA LEU A 463 -19.81 -8.67 -0.03
C LEU A 463 -20.31 -10.02 0.53
N PRO A 464 -19.46 -11.03 0.80
CA PRO A 464 -19.89 -12.26 1.46
C PRO A 464 -20.59 -12.02 2.79
N ALA A 465 -20.06 -11.14 3.64
CA ALA A 465 -20.67 -10.80 4.92
C ALA A 465 -22.09 -10.27 4.75
N LEU A 466 -22.32 -9.32 3.85
CA LEU A 466 -23.64 -8.72 3.58
C LEU A 466 -24.63 -9.73 2.99
N VAL A 467 -24.22 -10.51 1.99
CA VAL A 467 -25.10 -11.50 1.34
C VAL A 467 -25.59 -12.54 2.35
N TYR A 468 -24.67 -13.14 3.11
CA TYR A 468 -25.03 -14.20 4.05
C TYR A 468 -25.60 -13.68 5.40
N LEU A 469 -25.33 -12.44 5.76
CA LEU A 469 -26.06 -11.79 6.83
C LEU A 469 -27.55 -11.60 6.47
N CYS A 470 -27.84 -11.16 5.24
CA CYS A 470 -29.21 -10.98 4.77
C CYS A 470 -29.92 -12.31 4.44
N ARG A 471 -29.18 -13.29 3.96
CA ARG A 471 -29.70 -14.61 3.51
C ARG A 471 -28.86 -15.76 4.12
N PRO A 472 -29.05 -16.04 5.41
CA PRO A 472 -28.28 -17.06 6.10
C PRO A 472 -28.50 -18.45 5.49
N VAL A 473 -27.44 -19.24 5.44
CA VAL A 473 -27.39 -20.60 4.92
C VAL A 473 -26.94 -21.55 6.03
N GLY A 474 -27.55 -22.74 6.13
CA GLY A 474 -27.21 -23.72 7.17
C GLY A 474 -26.21 -24.77 6.69
N GLY A 475 -25.32 -25.21 7.56
CA GLY A 475 -24.31 -26.27 7.28
C GLY A 475 -23.03 -26.03 8.09
N TYR A 476 -22.14 -27.03 8.12
CA TYR A 476 -20.80 -26.94 8.75
C TYR A 476 -20.78 -26.27 10.14
N ARG A 477 -21.70 -26.66 11.03
CA ARG A 477 -21.98 -25.93 12.28
C ARG A 477 -20.76 -25.78 13.21
N ARG A 478 -19.89 -26.81 13.27
CA ARG A 478 -18.70 -26.80 14.13
C ARG A 478 -17.65 -25.84 13.57
N GLU A 479 -17.38 -25.93 12.27
CA GLU A 479 -16.42 -25.09 11.55
C GLU A 479 -16.85 -23.63 11.60
N VAL A 480 -18.11 -23.34 11.31
CA VAL A 480 -18.70 -21.99 11.35
C VAL A 480 -18.64 -21.40 12.76
N ALA A 481 -18.91 -22.19 13.79
CA ALA A 481 -18.82 -21.71 15.18
C ALA A 481 -17.37 -21.38 15.58
N LEU A 482 -16.42 -22.25 15.20
CA LEU A 482 -14.99 -22.01 15.44
C LEU A 482 -14.50 -20.76 14.73
N LEU A 483 -14.83 -20.59 13.44
CA LEU A 483 -14.43 -19.41 12.66
C LEU A 483 -15.01 -18.11 13.23
N ALA A 484 -16.31 -18.14 13.62
CA ALA A 484 -16.93 -16.98 14.26
C ALA A 484 -16.25 -16.61 15.59
N LEU A 485 -15.87 -17.63 16.39
CA LEU A 485 -15.15 -17.41 17.65
C LEU A 485 -13.76 -16.82 17.41
N LEU A 486 -12.99 -17.41 16.48
CA LEU A 486 -11.64 -16.95 16.15
C LEU A 486 -11.64 -15.51 15.66
N ILE A 487 -12.47 -15.19 14.67
CA ILE A 487 -12.56 -13.82 14.14
C ILE A 487 -13.02 -12.87 15.26
N GLY A 488 -14.07 -13.22 16.00
CA GLY A 488 -14.63 -12.38 17.05
C GLY A 488 -13.65 -12.08 18.19
N ALA A 489 -12.88 -13.10 18.62
CA ALA A 489 -11.86 -12.94 19.66
C ALA A 489 -10.70 -12.04 19.24
N CYS A 490 -10.40 -11.96 17.95
CA CYS A 490 -9.29 -11.17 17.42
C CYS A 490 -9.64 -9.68 17.13
N ILE A 491 -10.93 -9.30 17.12
CA ILE A 491 -11.34 -7.92 16.80
C ILE A 491 -10.78 -6.91 17.82
N ALA A 492 -10.95 -7.18 19.12
CA ALA A 492 -10.48 -6.27 20.16
C ALA A 492 -8.94 -6.16 20.21
N PRO A 493 -8.16 -7.26 20.18
CA PRO A 493 -6.70 -7.19 20.08
C PRO A 493 -6.22 -6.40 18.86
N GLN A 494 -6.83 -6.63 17.69
CA GLN A 494 -6.46 -5.92 16.47
C GLN A 494 -6.73 -4.40 16.58
N LEU A 495 -7.90 -4.00 17.09
CA LEU A 495 -8.22 -2.58 17.31
C LEU A 495 -7.34 -1.94 18.39
N TYR A 496 -6.95 -2.69 19.42
CA TYR A 496 -6.02 -2.21 20.43
C TYR A 496 -4.63 -1.91 19.86
N GLN A 497 -4.10 -2.79 19.01
CA GLN A 497 -2.79 -2.61 18.37
C GLN A 497 -2.77 -1.46 17.36
N GLU A 498 -3.90 -1.25 16.66
CA GLU A 498 -3.99 -0.27 15.56
C GLU A 498 -4.49 1.10 15.99
N THR A 499 -5.01 1.22 17.19
CA THR A 499 -5.74 2.37 17.73
C THR A 499 -7.03 2.71 16.98
N LEU A 500 -7.86 3.58 17.54
CA LEU A 500 -9.10 4.04 16.88
C LEU A 500 -8.87 5.19 15.89
N SER A 501 -7.65 5.65 15.71
CA SER A 501 -7.27 6.63 14.68
C SER A 501 -7.04 5.98 13.31
N ASN A 502 -6.82 4.65 13.28
CA ASN A 502 -6.64 3.89 12.06
C ASN A 502 -8.00 3.50 11.44
N TRP A 503 -8.50 4.33 10.49
CA TRP A 503 -9.80 4.07 9.85
C TRP A 503 -9.81 2.81 8.96
N GLN A 504 -8.65 2.39 8.39
CA GLN A 504 -8.55 1.12 7.66
C GLN A 504 -8.76 -0.08 8.59
N ALA A 505 -8.17 -0.01 9.78
CA ALA A 505 -8.36 -1.03 10.82
C ALA A 505 -9.80 -1.09 11.32
N ILE A 506 -10.46 0.06 11.52
CA ILE A 506 -11.89 0.14 11.88
C ILE A 506 -12.75 -0.49 10.77
N GLY A 507 -12.51 -0.13 9.50
CA GLY A 507 -13.24 -0.70 8.37
C GLY A 507 -13.12 -2.22 8.28
N TRP A 508 -11.92 -2.74 8.56
CA TRP A 508 -11.68 -4.18 8.64
C TRP A 508 -12.43 -4.82 9.81
N ALA A 509 -12.35 -4.25 11.01
CA ALA A 509 -13.06 -4.73 12.19
C ALA A 509 -14.58 -4.75 11.97
N MET A 510 -15.16 -3.70 11.36
CA MET A 510 -16.59 -3.66 11.00
C MET A 510 -16.96 -4.77 9.99
N THR A 511 -16.13 -5.02 8.99
CA THR A 511 -16.34 -6.12 8.05
C THR A 511 -16.31 -7.46 8.76
N CYS A 512 -15.39 -7.67 9.70
CA CYS A 512 -15.31 -8.88 10.51
C CYS A 512 -16.51 -9.04 11.45
N VAL A 513 -17.02 -7.97 12.05
CA VAL A 513 -18.26 -8.00 12.86
C VAL A 513 -19.45 -8.47 12.01
N LEU A 514 -19.61 -7.92 10.78
CA LEU A 514 -20.65 -8.35 9.86
C LEU A 514 -20.51 -9.82 9.45
N LEU A 515 -19.28 -10.27 9.20
CA LEU A 515 -18.99 -11.67 8.87
C LEU A 515 -19.30 -12.61 10.04
N VAL A 516 -18.87 -12.27 11.26
CA VAL A 516 -19.22 -13.01 12.50
C VAL A 516 -20.73 -13.09 12.67
N ALA A 517 -21.45 -11.99 12.46
CA ALA A 517 -22.91 -11.97 12.52
C ALA A 517 -23.54 -12.88 11.44
N ALA A 518 -23.01 -12.92 10.24
CA ALA A 518 -23.45 -13.84 9.18
C ALA A 518 -23.22 -15.32 9.57
N LEU A 519 -22.02 -15.63 10.06
CA LEU A 519 -21.66 -16.96 10.56
C LEU A 519 -22.57 -17.36 11.73
N TRP A 520 -22.81 -16.49 12.70
CA TRP A 520 -23.67 -16.74 13.85
C TRP A 520 -25.13 -16.99 13.45
N ARG A 521 -25.66 -16.21 12.50
CA ARG A 521 -27.02 -16.43 11.98
C ARG A 521 -27.16 -17.77 11.29
N SER A 522 -26.13 -18.25 10.60
CA SER A 522 -26.13 -19.55 9.91
C SER A 522 -26.27 -20.72 10.88
N LEU A 523 -25.75 -20.61 12.12
CA LEU A 523 -25.87 -21.65 13.15
C LEU A 523 -27.33 -21.90 13.58
N ARG A 524 -28.21 -20.92 13.39
CA ARG A 524 -29.64 -20.99 13.71
C ARG A 524 -30.48 -21.59 12.59
N VAL A 525 -29.92 -21.70 11.40
CA VAL A 525 -30.60 -22.32 10.25
C VAL A 525 -30.47 -23.85 10.35
N LYS A 526 -31.60 -24.58 10.26
CA LYS A 526 -31.57 -26.04 10.16
C LYS A 526 -30.78 -26.45 8.92
N ALA A 527 -29.91 -27.45 9.04
CA ALA A 527 -29.25 -28.02 7.88
C ALA A 527 -30.29 -28.45 6.85
N GLN A 528 -30.23 -27.95 5.65
CA GLN A 528 -31.03 -28.47 4.55
C GLN A 528 -30.56 -29.91 4.33
N ALA A 529 -31.48 -30.86 4.45
CA ALA A 529 -31.19 -32.25 4.08
C ALA A 529 -30.71 -32.27 2.63
N ALA A 530 -29.54 -32.87 2.41
CA ALA A 530 -28.88 -32.98 1.11
C ALA A 530 -29.69 -33.83 0.14
#